data_54c89e222fb8698726cbe73a6ce3df21
#
_entry.id   54c89e222fb8698726cbe73a6ce3df21
#
_cell.length_a   1.000
_cell.length_b   1.000
_cell.length_c   1.000
_cell.angle_alpha   90.00
_cell.angle_beta   90.00
_cell.angle_gamma   90.00
#
_symmetry.space_group_name_H-M   'P 1'
#
loop_
_entity.id
_entity.type
_entity.pdbx_description
1 polymer ?
#
loop_
_entity_poly.entity_id
_entity_poly.type
_entity_poly.pdbx_seq_one_letter_code
_entity_poly.pdbx_strand_id
1 'polypeptide(L)'
;PMRAAGIVLGALGLFGTRAGALNDADLLVGQTLAHIASVAILQEHPPTPSIVMQQLRNALTNRVHVEQAKGFLRESLDISVEQAFQLLRSYAHTHGDHLTDVARRLMIDRQARPTLLAAITEFDSAPSP
;
A
#
# COMPACT_ATOMS: atom_id res chain seq x y z
N PRO A 1 10.20 10.60 -2.72
CA PRO A 1 10.80 10.24 -1.44
C PRO A 1 11.80 9.11 -1.62
N MET A 2 12.92 9.17 -0.88
CA MET A 2 13.91 8.11 -0.78
C MET A 2 13.40 7.06 0.21
N ARG A 3 13.27 5.81 -0.22
CA ARG A 3 12.76 4.71 0.62
C ARG A 3 13.69 3.50 0.53
N ALA A 4 13.88 2.83 1.66
CA ALA A 4 14.53 1.53 1.70
C ALA A 4 13.91 0.67 2.80
N ALA A 5 13.70 -0.61 2.53
CA ALA A 5 13.09 -1.57 3.45
C ALA A 5 11.78 -1.08 4.10
N GLY A 6 10.96 -0.33 3.36
CA GLY A 6 9.71 0.25 3.86
C GLY A 6 9.85 1.53 4.71
N ILE A 7 11.08 1.97 4.99
CA ILE A 7 11.34 3.20 5.76
C ILE A 7 11.52 4.38 4.79
N VAL A 8 10.94 5.53 5.13
CA VAL A 8 11.23 6.80 4.46
C VAL A 8 12.53 7.36 5.05
N LEU A 9 13.58 7.42 4.25
CA LEU A 9 14.88 7.95 4.64
C LEU A 9 14.97 9.47 4.45
N GLY A 10 14.17 9.99 3.50
CA GLY A 10 14.20 11.40 3.17
C GLY A 10 13.59 11.70 1.81
N ALA A 11 13.91 12.85 1.25
CA ALA A 11 13.53 13.26 -0.09
C ALA A 11 14.74 13.84 -0.83
N LEU A 12 14.87 13.50 -2.10
CA LEU A 12 15.82 14.13 -3.03
C LEU A 12 15.05 15.23 -3.79
N GLY A 13 15.55 16.47 -3.71
CA GLY A 13 15.07 17.60 -4.48
C GLY A 13 16.00 17.88 -5.66
N LEU A 14 15.42 17.99 -6.86
CA LEU A 14 16.13 18.39 -8.07
C LEU A 14 15.68 19.80 -8.45
N PHE A 15 16.62 20.70 -8.64
CA PHE A 15 16.34 22.08 -8.99
C PHE A 15 16.99 22.41 -10.35
N GLY A 16 16.23 22.99 -11.24
CA GLY A 16 16.70 23.44 -12.56
C GLY A 16 16.68 24.96 -12.68
N THR A 17 17.52 25.51 -13.56
CA THR A 17 17.53 26.94 -13.89
C THR A 17 16.46 27.35 -14.91
N ARG A 18 15.80 26.37 -15.54
CA ARG A 18 14.72 26.57 -16.50
C ARG A 18 13.42 26.00 -15.96
N ALA A 19 12.31 26.73 -16.14
CA ALA A 19 10.99 26.20 -15.85
C ALA A 19 10.60 25.14 -16.92
N GLY A 20 10.02 24.02 -16.46
CA GLY A 20 9.57 22.95 -17.33
C GLY A 20 9.44 21.62 -16.59
N ALA A 21 8.83 20.64 -17.25
CA ALA A 21 8.78 19.28 -16.72
C ALA A 21 10.12 18.57 -16.98
N LEU A 22 10.51 17.68 -16.06
CA LEU A 22 11.64 16.78 -16.25
C LEU A 22 11.31 15.75 -17.34
N ASN A 23 12.27 15.45 -18.21
CA ASN A 23 12.13 14.37 -19.17
C ASN A 23 12.41 13.00 -18.51
N ASP A 24 12.11 11.91 -19.21
CA ASP A 24 12.26 10.54 -18.68
C ASP A 24 13.72 10.22 -18.31
N ALA A 25 14.71 10.76 -19.04
CA ALA A 25 16.12 10.57 -18.74
C ALA A 25 16.51 11.27 -17.41
N ASP A 26 16.02 12.50 -17.19
CA ASP A 26 16.25 13.24 -15.94
C ASP A 26 15.59 12.53 -14.76
N LEU A 27 14.40 11.97 -14.96
CA LEU A 27 13.71 11.18 -13.93
C LEU A 27 14.49 9.91 -13.57
N LEU A 28 15.04 9.21 -14.57
CA LEU A 28 15.86 8.01 -14.35
C LEU A 28 17.14 8.34 -13.58
N VAL A 29 17.82 9.44 -13.94
CA VAL A 29 19.00 9.93 -13.21
C VAL A 29 18.64 10.27 -11.77
N GLY A 30 17.54 10.99 -11.55
CA GLY A 30 17.05 11.34 -10.23
C GLY A 30 16.73 10.12 -9.37
N GLN A 31 16.10 9.10 -9.96
CA GLN A 31 15.83 7.83 -9.27
C GLN A 31 17.11 7.08 -8.91
N THR A 32 18.08 7.03 -9.81
CA THR A 32 19.38 6.39 -9.59
C THR A 32 20.14 7.07 -8.46
N LEU A 33 20.20 8.40 -8.46
CA LEU A 33 20.84 9.18 -7.40
C LEU A 33 20.14 8.97 -6.05
N ALA A 34 18.79 8.94 -6.05
CA ALA A 34 18.02 8.67 -4.83
C ALA A 34 18.31 7.26 -4.29
N HIS A 35 18.49 6.28 -5.16
CA HIS A 35 18.84 4.92 -4.78
C HIS A 35 20.25 4.84 -4.17
N ILE A 36 21.24 5.42 -4.82
CA ILE A 36 22.62 5.47 -4.33
C ILE A 36 22.68 6.17 -2.96
N ALA A 37 22.03 7.33 -2.82
CA ALA A 37 21.97 8.05 -1.57
C ALA A 37 21.27 7.24 -0.46
N SER A 38 20.23 6.49 -0.79
CA SER A 38 19.54 5.61 0.16
C SER A 38 20.47 4.50 0.68
N VAL A 39 21.26 3.89 -0.21
CA VAL A 39 22.25 2.87 0.17
C VAL A 39 23.33 3.46 1.07
N ALA A 40 23.86 4.64 0.72
CA ALA A 40 24.88 5.31 1.52
C ALA A 40 24.38 5.65 2.93
N ILE A 41 23.18 6.19 3.06
CA ILE A 41 22.55 6.49 4.36
C ILE A 41 22.38 5.23 5.21
N LEU A 42 21.97 4.12 4.61
CA LEU A 42 21.79 2.85 5.32
C LEU A 42 23.11 2.22 5.77
N GLN A 43 24.20 2.43 5.01
CA GLN A 43 25.54 1.99 5.40
C GLN A 43 26.08 2.77 6.58
N GLU A 44 25.81 4.08 6.61
CA GLU A 44 26.27 4.96 7.69
C GLU A 44 25.39 4.86 8.95
N HIS A 45 24.09 4.63 8.75
CA HIS A 45 23.09 4.52 9.82
C HIS A 45 22.25 3.25 9.62
N PRO A 46 22.76 2.04 9.92
CA PRO A 46 22.01 0.83 9.77
C PRO A 46 20.76 0.82 10.66
N PRO A 47 19.60 0.40 10.17
CA PRO A 47 18.40 0.31 10.99
C PRO A 47 18.64 -0.67 12.15
N THR A 48 18.17 -0.32 13.33
CA THR A 48 18.30 -1.21 14.49
C THR A 48 17.51 -2.49 14.28
N PRO A 49 17.98 -3.64 14.81
CA PRO A 49 17.27 -4.92 14.69
C PRO A 49 15.81 -4.85 15.14
N SER A 50 15.48 -4.02 16.11
CA SER A 50 14.11 -3.80 16.58
C SER A 50 13.20 -3.19 15.50
N ILE A 51 13.69 -2.25 14.70
CA ILE A 51 12.95 -1.62 13.60
C ILE A 51 12.66 -2.66 12.51
N VAL A 52 13.66 -3.46 12.13
CA VAL A 52 13.50 -4.53 11.13
C VAL A 52 12.49 -5.56 11.59
N MET A 53 12.57 -5.99 12.86
CA MET A 53 11.63 -6.95 13.43
C MET A 53 10.21 -6.40 13.51
N GLN A 54 10.04 -5.11 13.81
CA GLN A 54 8.73 -4.48 13.83
C GLN A 54 8.11 -4.39 12.44
N GLN A 55 8.89 -4.06 11.42
CA GLN A 55 8.43 -4.04 10.03
C GLN A 55 8.04 -5.43 9.53
N LEU A 56 8.83 -6.45 9.87
CA LEU A 56 8.49 -7.83 9.53
C LEU A 56 7.18 -8.26 10.20
N ARG A 57 6.98 -7.94 11.48
CA ARG A 57 5.71 -8.20 12.19
C ARG A 57 4.55 -7.48 11.52
N ASN A 58 4.71 -6.21 11.18
CA ASN A 58 3.66 -5.43 10.52
C ASN A 58 3.31 -6.04 9.15
N ALA A 59 4.30 -6.45 8.37
CA ALA A 59 4.08 -7.09 7.07
C ALA A 59 3.32 -8.42 7.21
N LEU A 60 3.67 -9.24 8.19
CA LEU A 60 2.98 -10.50 8.48
C LEU A 60 1.54 -10.26 8.97
N THR A 61 1.34 -9.31 9.88
CA THR A 61 0.02 -8.95 10.39
C THR A 61 -0.89 -8.40 9.28
N ASN A 62 -0.35 -7.55 8.41
CA ASN A 62 -1.08 -7.02 7.27
C ASN A 62 -1.53 -8.12 6.31
N ARG A 63 -0.67 -9.11 6.05
CA ARG A 63 -1.04 -10.27 5.24
C ARG A 63 -2.18 -11.07 5.88
N VAL A 64 -2.13 -11.29 7.20
CA VAL A 64 -3.20 -11.99 7.93
C VAL A 64 -4.54 -11.27 7.77
N HIS A 65 -4.59 -9.94 7.90
CA HIS A 65 -5.83 -9.19 7.72
C HIS A 65 -6.39 -9.28 6.31
N VAL A 66 -5.54 -9.27 5.28
CA VAL A 66 -5.98 -9.44 3.89
C VAL A 66 -6.56 -10.84 3.68
N GLU A 67 -5.92 -11.90 4.19
CA GLU A 67 -6.44 -13.26 4.07
C GLU A 67 -7.77 -13.44 4.84
N GLN A 68 -7.88 -12.86 6.03
CA GLN A 68 -9.12 -12.87 6.80
C GLN A 68 -10.25 -12.11 6.07
N ALA A 69 -9.95 -10.94 5.51
CA ALA A 69 -10.92 -10.14 4.76
C ALA A 69 -11.42 -10.87 3.51
N LYS A 70 -10.54 -11.57 2.79
CA LYS A 70 -10.92 -12.45 1.67
C LYS A 70 -11.88 -13.54 2.11
N GLY A 71 -11.56 -14.23 3.20
CA GLY A 71 -12.40 -15.29 3.76
C GLY A 71 -13.77 -14.75 4.21
N PHE A 72 -13.80 -13.60 4.84
CA PHE A 72 -15.02 -12.93 5.27
C PHE A 72 -15.91 -12.49 4.10
N LEU A 73 -15.33 -11.86 3.07
CA LEU A 73 -16.07 -11.46 1.86
C LEU A 73 -16.59 -12.67 1.08
N ARG A 74 -15.77 -13.72 0.97
CA ARG A 74 -16.21 -14.97 0.36
C ARG A 74 -17.47 -15.51 1.01
N GLU A 75 -17.50 -15.60 2.33
CA GLU A 75 -18.63 -16.12 3.08
C GLU A 75 -19.84 -15.17 3.06
N SER A 76 -19.59 -13.87 3.17
CA SER A 76 -20.67 -12.87 3.22
C SER A 76 -21.39 -12.65 1.90
N LEU A 77 -20.67 -12.84 0.76
CA LEU A 77 -21.17 -12.54 -0.59
C LEU A 77 -21.33 -13.80 -1.45
N ASP A 78 -21.02 -14.98 -0.92
CA ASP A 78 -21.05 -16.28 -1.64
C ASP A 78 -20.26 -16.25 -2.97
N ILE A 79 -19.05 -15.70 -2.92
CA ILE A 79 -18.15 -15.56 -4.08
C ILE A 79 -16.88 -16.38 -3.88
N SER A 80 -16.05 -16.54 -4.94
CA SER A 80 -14.76 -17.21 -4.82
C SER A 80 -13.75 -16.35 -4.05
N VAL A 81 -12.68 -16.98 -3.53
CA VAL A 81 -11.58 -16.27 -2.84
C VAL A 81 -10.89 -15.28 -3.78
N GLU A 82 -10.74 -15.64 -5.04
CA GLU A 82 -10.16 -14.82 -6.09
C GLU A 82 -11.02 -13.58 -6.37
N GLN A 83 -12.33 -13.77 -6.48
CA GLN A 83 -13.30 -12.67 -6.65
C GLN A 83 -13.28 -11.75 -5.43
N ALA A 84 -13.27 -12.29 -4.21
CA ALA A 84 -13.17 -11.53 -2.97
C ALA A 84 -11.89 -10.67 -2.92
N PHE A 85 -10.76 -11.21 -3.38
CA PHE A 85 -9.51 -10.46 -3.47
C PHE A 85 -9.57 -9.35 -4.51
N GLN A 86 -10.07 -9.62 -5.70
CA GLN A 86 -10.21 -8.62 -6.76
C GLN A 86 -11.15 -7.49 -6.33
N LEU A 87 -12.27 -7.83 -5.71
CA LEU A 87 -13.24 -6.88 -5.19
C LEU A 87 -12.63 -5.96 -4.13
N LEU A 88 -11.95 -6.53 -3.15
CA LEU A 88 -11.26 -5.78 -2.10
C LEU A 88 -10.17 -4.85 -2.67
N ARG A 89 -9.42 -5.34 -3.65
CA ARG A 89 -8.35 -4.58 -4.32
C ARG A 89 -8.91 -3.43 -5.16
N SER A 90 -9.95 -3.70 -5.95
CA SER A 90 -10.58 -2.68 -6.80
C SER A 90 -11.22 -1.59 -5.96
N TYR A 91 -11.91 -1.96 -4.89
CA TYR A 91 -12.48 -1.01 -3.94
C TYR A 91 -11.41 -0.11 -3.33
N ALA A 92 -10.33 -0.69 -2.80
CA ALA A 92 -9.23 0.06 -2.22
C ALA A 92 -8.58 1.02 -3.24
N HIS A 93 -8.33 0.55 -4.46
CA HIS A 93 -7.74 1.36 -5.52
C HIS A 93 -8.62 2.56 -5.90
N THR A 94 -9.92 2.34 -6.10
CA THR A 94 -10.86 3.40 -6.50
C THR A 94 -11.02 4.48 -5.42
N HIS A 95 -10.92 4.10 -4.15
CA HIS A 95 -11.01 5.04 -3.02
C HIS A 95 -9.66 5.64 -2.61
N GLY A 96 -8.56 5.28 -3.30
CA GLY A 96 -7.21 5.76 -2.96
C GLY A 96 -6.67 5.22 -1.63
N ASP A 97 -7.26 4.16 -1.11
CA ASP A 97 -6.88 3.51 0.14
C ASP A 97 -5.86 2.38 -0.12
N HIS A 98 -5.06 2.06 0.90
CA HIS A 98 -4.24 0.85 0.84
C HIS A 98 -5.10 -0.40 1.10
N LEU A 99 -4.89 -1.46 0.31
CA LEU A 99 -5.57 -2.75 0.46
C LEU A 99 -5.55 -3.27 1.90
N THR A 100 -4.42 -3.14 2.57
CA THR A 100 -4.21 -3.58 3.95
C THR A 100 -5.03 -2.78 4.96
N ASP A 101 -5.26 -1.49 4.71
CA ASP A 101 -6.05 -0.62 5.58
C ASP A 101 -7.54 -0.93 5.46
N VAL A 102 -8.02 -1.14 4.24
CA VAL A 102 -9.41 -1.59 3.99
C VAL A 102 -9.65 -2.95 4.65
N ALA A 103 -8.73 -3.91 4.44
CA ALA A 103 -8.82 -5.24 5.05
C ALA A 103 -8.82 -5.18 6.58
N ARG A 104 -7.94 -4.37 7.17
CA ARG A 104 -7.88 -4.18 8.62
C ARG A 104 -9.16 -3.56 9.17
N ARG A 105 -9.70 -2.51 8.54
CA ARG A 105 -10.96 -1.88 8.93
C ARG A 105 -12.11 -2.87 8.88
N LEU A 106 -12.19 -3.68 7.82
CA LEU A 106 -13.21 -4.71 7.68
C LEU A 106 -13.13 -5.78 8.78
N MET A 107 -11.92 -6.14 9.23
CA MET A 107 -11.73 -7.21 10.23
C MET A 107 -11.80 -6.72 11.67
N ILE A 108 -11.23 -5.57 11.98
CA ILE A 108 -11.07 -5.09 13.36
C ILE A 108 -12.20 -4.15 13.76
N ASP A 109 -12.63 -3.25 12.88
CA ASP A 109 -13.62 -2.24 13.22
C ASP A 109 -15.05 -2.81 13.10
N ARG A 110 -15.57 -3.25 14.22
CA ARG A 110 -16.92 -3.83 14.30
C ARG A 110 -18.02 -2.82 13.97
N GLN A 111 -17.80 -1.53 14.21
CA GLN A 111 -18.78 -0.48 13.96
C GLN A 111 -18.79 -0.07 12.48
N ALA A 112 -17.62 0.04 11.86
CA ALA A 112 -17.49 0.38 10.44
C ALA A 112 -17.77 -0.80 9.50
N ARG A 113 -17.67 -2.04 9.98
CA ARG A 113 -17.80 -3.27 9.16
C ARG A 113 -19.09 -3.34 8.35
N PRO A 114 -20.30 -3.12 8.91
CA PRO A 114 -21.55 -3.23 8.14
C PRO A 114 -21.60 -2.21 7.00
N THR A 115 -21.21 -0.97 7.28
CA THR A 115 -21.19 0.12 6.30
C THR A 115 -20.15 -0.13 5.21
N LEU A 116 -18.96 -0.61 5.58
CA LEU A 116 -17.89 -0.93 4.65
C LEU A 116 -18.25 -2.14 3.78
N LEU A 117 -18.88 -3.17 4.34
CA LEU A 117 -19.36 -4.32 3.58
C LEU A 117 -20.43 -3.90 2.57
N ALA A 118 -21.40 -3.08 2.96
CA ALA A 118 -22.41 -2.55 2.06
C ALA A 118 -21.79 -1.76 0.91
N ALA A 119 -20.85 -0.86 1.20
CA ALA A 119 -20.14 -0.08 0.20
C ALA A 119 -19.34 -0.94 -0.79
N ILE A 120 -18.69 -2.00 -0.31
CA ILE A 120 -17.96 -2.97 -1.16
C ILE A 120 -18.95 -3.75 -2.05
N THR A 121 -20.10 -4.14 -1.52
CA THR A 121 -21.14 -4.87 -2.27
C THR A 121 -21.79 -4.01 -3.37
N GLU A 122 -22.09 -2.76 -3.05
CA GLU A 122 -22.61 -1.80 -4.02
C GLU A 122 -21.61 -1.53 -5.14
N PHE A 123 -20.33 -1.47 -4.81
CA PHE A 123 -19.25 -1.29 -5.78
C PHE A 123 -19.16 -2.46 -6.77
N ASP A 124 -19.37 -3.70 -6.32
CA ASP A 124 -19.41 -4.90 -7.19
C ASP A 124 -20.61 -4.89 -8.14
N SER A 125 -21.73 -4.35 -7.68
CA SER A 125 -23.00 -4.31 -8.42
C SER A 125 -23.06 -3.16 -9.44
N ALA A 126 -22.12 -2.20 -9.38
CA ALA A 126 -22.09 -1.09 -10.31
C ALA A 126 -21.56 -1.54 -11.68
N PRO A 127 -22.30 -1.29 -12.79
CA PRO A 127 -21.81 -1.62 -14.12
C PRO A 127 -20.51 -0.85 -14.38
N SER A 128 -19.45 -1.58 -14.74
CA SER A 128 -18.20 -0.96 -15.21
C SER A 128 -18.49 -0.06 -16.41
N PRO A 129 -17.97 1.18 -16.44
CA PRO A 129 -18.13 2.10 -17.56
C PRO A 129 -17.48 1.61 -18.84
#